data_9b8ac4821d35442b7e5ebd911991bf7b
#
_entry.id   9b8ac4821d35442b7e5ebd911991bf7b
#
_cell.length_a   1.000
_cell.length_b   1.000
_cell.length_c   1.000
_cell.angle_alpha   90.00
_cell.angle_beta   90.00
_cell.angle_gamma   90.00
#
_symmetry.space_group_name_H-M   'P 1'
#
loop_
_entity.id
_entity.type
_entity.pdbx_description
1 polymer ?
#
loop_
_entity_poly.entity_id
_entity_poly.type
_entity_poly.pdbx_seq_one_letter_code
_entity_poly.pdbx_strand_id
1 'polypeptide(L)'
;MKLIDLIYPSNKIVSIVGTYKNAGKTVTLNEIITQAGDKGIPIALISTGRDGEKRDVLTQTEKPPVFVKKGTIITTVENAIKAEYAGIEIFSVTDYNTPMGRVVIGRVVEDGYVEISGPYSSRTIKGMCEQMLAFGAKLVLIDGSLDRRASAAPFVSDGTILATGASLARSQDLVIDKTMHIINTYSIPRVERGEIRDLAEGIIEEGKTGLINEDMSIIYVDTLTSLRSGS
;
A
#
# COMPACT_ATOMS: atom_id res chain seq x y z
N MET A 1 23.77 3.54 5.84
CA MET A 1 22.72 2.51 5.71
C MET A 1 21.70 3.03 4.70
N LYS A 2 21.43 2.28 3.64
CA LYS A 2 20.44 2.65 2.60
C LYS A 2 19.04 2.16 3.02
N LEU A 3 17.97 2.84 2.57
CA LEU A 3 16.59 2.42 2.87
C LEU A 3 16.30 0.98 2.43
N ILE A 4 16.80 0.59 1.26
CA ILE A 4 16.64 -0.77 0.73
C ILE A 4 17.19 -1.84 1.67
N ASP A 5 18.23 -1.55 2.44
CA ASP A 5 18.88 -2.50 3.37
C ASP A 5 18.01 -2.78 4.61
N LEU A 6 17.08 -1.87 4.92
CA LEU A 6 16.13 -2.03 6.03
C LEU A 6 14.96 -2.95 5.67
N ILE A 7 14.66 -3.08 4.38
CA ILE A 7 13.46 -3.76 3.94
C ILE A 7 13.75 -5.08 3.20
N TYR A 8 14.86 -5.17 2.45
CA TYR A 8 15.22 -6.33 1.68
C TYR A 8 16.51 -6.97 2.23
N PRO A 9 16.61 -8.32 2.34
CA PRO A 9 15.68 -9.35 1.84
C PRO A 9 14.57 -9.77 2.83
N SER A 10 14.46 -9.14 3.99
CA SER A 10 13.55 -9.57 5.07
C SER A 10 12.06 -9.51 4.68
N ASN A 11 11.71 -8.62 3.76
CA ASN A 11 10.33 -8.45 3.28
C ASN A 11 10.26 -8.66 1.77
N LYS A 12 9.15 -9.24 1.32
CA LYS A 12 8.84 -9.44 -0.10
C LYS A 12 7.84 -8.40 -0.62
N ILE A 13 6.93 -7.96 0.23
CA ILE A 13 5.89 -6.98 -0.09
C ILE A 13 5.95 -5.86 0.93
N VAL A 14 6.22 -4.64 0.48
CA VAL A 14 6.35 -3.46 1.34
C VAL A 14 5.40 -2.36 0.88
N SER A 15 4.58 -1.87 1.81
CA SER A 15 3.69 -0.73 1.56
C SER A 15 4.38 0.57 1.94
N ILE A 16 4.24 1.60 1.09
CA ILE A 16 4.74 2.95 1.35
C ILE A 16 3.53 3.86 1.51
N VAL A 17 3.31 4.36 2.71
CA VAL A 17 2.17 5.22 3.04
C VAL A 17 2.65 6.58 3.56
N GLY A 18 1.88 7.61 3.30
CA GLY A 18 2.17 8.96 3.80
C GLY A 18 1.16 9.38 4.84
N THR A 19 1.58 10.03 5.92
CA THR A 19 0.70 10.54 6.98
C THR A 19 -0.25 11.63 6.48
N TYR A 20 0.17 12.34 5.43
CA TYR A 20 -0.60 13.42 4.81
C TYR A 20 -0.15 13.66 3.36
N LYS A 21 -0.91 14.48 2.61
CA LYS A 21 -0.50 14.94 1.27
C LYS A 21 0.86 15.67 1.39
N ASN A 22 1.77 15.39 0.46
CA ASN A 22 3.15 15.96 0.45
C ASN A 22 4.03 15.55 1.66
N ALA A 23 3.76 14.45 2.34
CA ALA A 23 4.59 13.93 3.43
C ALA A 23 5.90 13.25 2.97
N GLY A 24 6.23 13.26 1.68
CA GLY A 24 7.47 12.68 1.15
C GLY A 24 7.35 11.25 0.63
N LYS A 25 6.15 10.68 0.56
CA LYS A 25 5.92 9.30 0.08
C LYS A 25 6.55 9.02 -1.29
N THR A 26 6.32 9.88 -2.28
CA THR A 26 6.87 9.72 -3.65
C THR A 26 8.40 9.84 -3.66
N VAL A 27 8.96 10.70 -2.82
CA VAL A 27 10.43 10.82 -2.66
C VAL A 27 11.00 9.52 -2.11
N THR A 28 10.38 8.96 -1.08
CA THR A 28 10.76 7.68 -0.48
C THR A 28 10.67 6.53 -1.49
N LEU A 29 9.57 6.47 -2.25
CA LEU A 29 9.40 5.45 -3.30
C LEU A 29 10.50 5.54 -4.36
N ASN A 30 10.75 6.72 -4.90
CA ASN A 30 11.78 6.94 -5.93
C ASN A 30 13.19 6.60 -5.41
N GLU A 31 13.49 6.92 -4.16
CA GLU A 31 14.77 6.58 -3.54
C GLU A 31 14.96 5.06 -3.44
N ILE A 32 13.92 4.32 -3.05
CA ILE A 32 13.97 2.86 -2.98
C ILE A 32 14.12 2.26 -4.37
N ILE A 33 13.42 2.77 -5.38
CA ILE A 33 13.54 2.33 -6.79
C ILE A 33 14.99 2.51 -7.27
N THR A 34 15.57 3.68 -6.99
CA THR A 34 16.98 3.98 -7.36
C THR A 34 17.94 3.01 -6.67
N GLN A 35 17.82 2.85 -5.35
CA GLN A 35 18.68 1.96 -4.57
C GLN A 35 18.55 0.48 -4.96
N ALA A 36 17.34 0.05 -5.33
CA ALA A 36 17.10 -1.30 -5.85
C ALA A 36 17.78 -1.50 -7.21
N GLY A 37 17.68 -0.50 -8.10
CA GLY A 37 18.36 -0.51 -9.39
C GLY A 37 19.89 -0.59 -9.26
N ASP A 38 20.48 0.20 -8.36
CA ASP A 38 21.93 0.19 -8.07
C ASP A 38 22.42 -1.19 -7.58
N LYS A 39 21.55 -1.94 -6.89
CA LYS A 39 21.86 -3.27 -6.36
C LYS A 39 21.45 -4.41 -7.27
N GLY A 40 20.84 -4.11 -8.42
CA GLY A 40 20.31 -5.14 -9.33
C GLY A 40 19.18 -5.97 -8.72
N ILE A 41 18.42 -5.43 -7.76
CA ILE A 41 17.29 -6.12 -7.14
C ILE A 41 16.06 -5.98 -8.05
N PRO A 42 15.50 -7.08 -8.59
CA PRO A 42 14.28 -7.04 -9.38
C PRO A 42 13.09 -6.59 -8.53
N ILE A 43 12.52 -5.44 -8.86
CA ILE A 43 11.38 -4.89 -8.13
C ILE A 43 10.10 -4.91 -8.94
N ALA A 44 8.98 -4.86 -8.24
CA ALA A 44 7.68 -4.61 -8.81
C ALA A 44 6.97 -3.44 -8.12
N LEU A 45 6.15 -2.71 -8.86
CA LEU A 45 5.42 -1.54 -8.38
C LEU A 45 3.92 -1.71 -8.64
N ILE A 46 3.13 -1.51 -7.60
CA ILE A 46 1.68 -1.48 -7.66
C ILE A 46 1.15 -0.28 -6.88
N SER A 47 0.10 0.35 -7.36
CA SER A 47 -0.57 1.42 -6.61
C SER A 47 -1.93 0.95 -6.08
N THR A 48 -2.34 1.50 -4.95
CA THR A 48 -3.69 1.30 -4.44
C THR A 48 -4.64 2.27 -5.10
N GLY A 49 -5.43 1.77 -6.04
CA GLY A 49 -6.51 2.46 -6.68
C GLY A 49 -6.12 3.75 -7.43
N ARG A 50 -6.43 3.75 -8.69
CA ARG A 50 -6.76 4.93 -9.46
C ARG A 50 -8.12 4.66 -10.06
N ASP A 51 -9.15 4.71 -9.22
CA ASP A 51 -10.43 4.79 -9.79
C ASP A 51 -10.96 6.15 -9.57
N GLY A 52 -11.61 6.51 -10.55
CA GLY A 52 -12.57 7.53 -10.60
C GLY A 52 -13.08 8.07 -9.27
N GLU A 53 -12.19 8.47 -8.32
CA GLU A 53 -12.48 9.71 -7.69
C GLU A 53 -12.87 10.60 -8.87
N LYS A 54 -14.21 10.69 -9.08
CA LYS A 54 -14.75 11.76 -9.86
C LYS A 54 -13.96 12.97 -9.42
N ARG A 55 -12.88 13.27 -10.17
CA ARG A 55 -12.03 14.45 -10.01
C ARG A 55 -12.06 14.95 -8.56
N ASP A 56 -10.94 14.96 -7.88
CA ASP A 56 -10.68 16.12 -7.06
C ASP A 56 -10.95 17.31 -8.00
N VAL A 57 -12.18 17.82 -7.97
CA VAL A 57 -12.70 18.85 -8.87
C VAL A 57 -11.87 20.13 -8.73
N LEU A 58 -10.98 20.18 -7.73
CA LEU A 58 -10.12 21.30 -7.38
C LEU A 58 -8.67 21.15 -7.80
N THR A 59 -8.18 19.94 -8.11
CA THR A 59 -6.83 19.77 -8.64
C THR A 59 -6.82 18.72 -9.74
N GLN A 60 -6.84 19.15 -10.99
CA GLN A 60 -6.62 18.34 -12.20
C GLN A 60 -5.18 17.79 -12.30
N THR A 61 -4.53 17.48 -11.18
CA THR A 61 -3.18 16.96 -11.19
C THR A 61 -3.23 15.46 -11.35
N GLU A 62 -2.93 15.00 -12.55
CA GLU A 62 -2.55 13.62 -12.83
C GLU A 62 -1.45 13.20 -11.85
N LYS A 63 -1.54 11.98 -11.33
CA LYS A 63 -0.46 11.43 -10.50
C LYS A 63 0.82 11.46 -11.35
N PRO A 64 1.91 12.09 -10.89
CA PRO A 64 3.10 12.20 -11.71
C PRO A 64 3.62 10.80 -12.08
N PRO A 65 4.06 10.61 -13.32
CA PRO A 65 4.64 9.35 -13.74
C PRO A 65 5.92 9.05 -12.94
N VAL A 66 6.19 7.76 -12.70
CA VAL A 66 7.35 7.29 -11.95
C VAL A 66 8.42 6.83 -12.92
N PHE A 67 9.67 7.29 -12.72
CA PHE A 67 10.79 6.80 -13.51
C PHE A 67 11.23 5.42 -13.01
N VAL A 68 11.35 4.47 -13.93
CA VAL A 68 11.72 3.08 -13.62
C VAL A 68 12.77 2.58 -14.60
N LYS A 69 13.51 1.57 -14.16
CA LYS A 69 14.51 0.88 -14.97
C LYS A 69 13.88 -0.26 -15.75
N LYS A 70 14.50 -0.58 -16.90
CA LYS A 70 14.23 -1.81 -17.65
C LYS A 70 14.19 -3.02 -16.73
N GLY A 71 13.18 -3.89 -16.92
CA GLY A 71 12.99 -5.09 -16.12
C GLY A 71 12.10 -4.91 -14.90
N THR A 72 11.76 -3.66 -14.51
CA THR A 72 10.77 -3.41 -13.45
C THR A 72 9.41 -3.95 -13.84
N ILE A 73 8.78 -4.70 -12.95
CA ILE A 73 7.41 -5.18 -13.15
C ILE A 73 6.44 -4.14 -12.58
N ILE A 74 5.39 -3.81 -13.31
CA ILE A 74 4.40 -2.81 -12.87
C ILE A 74 2.97 -3.29 -13.05
N THR A 75 2.06 -2.71 -12.28
CA THR A 75 0.64 -2.69 -12.63
C THR A 75 0.28 -1.33 -13.21
N THR A 76 -0.48 -1.35 -14.29
CA THR A 76 -1.04 -0.14 -14.92
C THR A 76 -2.43 -0.45 -15.49
N VAL A 77 -3.09 0.53 -16.08
CA VAL A 77 -4.34 0.32 -16.82
C VAL A 77 -4.11 0.44 -18.32
N GLU A 78 -4.91 -0.28 -19.10
CA GLU A 78 -4.76 -0.31 -20.58
C GLU A 78 -4.66 1.10 -21.17
N ASN A 79 -5.51 2.03 -20.74
CA ASN A 79 -5.55 3.39 -21.28
C ASN A 79 -4.42 4.32 -20.79
N ALA A 80 -3.59 3.86 -19.85
CA ALA A 80 -2.42 4.60 -19.38
C ALA A 80 -1.12 4.19 -20.10
N ILE A 81 -1.18 3.20 -20.98
CA ILE A 81 -0.05 2.78 -21.82
C ILE A 81 0.01 3.75 -23.00
N LYS A 82 0.91 4.72 -22.93
CA LYS A 82 1.08 5.78 -23.91
C LYS A 82 2.40 5.62 -24.66
N ALA A 83 2.43 6.12 -25.89
CA ALA A 83 3.63 6.05 -26.75
C ALA A 83 4.83 6.84 -26.20
N GLU A 84 4.59 7.89 -25.41
CA GLU A 84 5.63 8.69 -24.75
C GLU A 84 6.20 8.06 -23.47
N TYR A 85 5.61 6.97 -23.01
CA TYR A 85 6.08 6.24 -21.82
C TYR A 85 6.98 5.05 -22.21
N ALA A 86 7.71 4.52 -21.23
CA ALA A 86 8.50 3.31 -21.43
C ALA A 86 7.62 2.17 -21.95
N GLY A 87 8.15 1.41 -22.91
CA GLY A 87 7.47 0.25 -23.47
C GLY A 87 7.18 -0.80 -22.40
N ILE A 88 6.03 -1.47 -22.50
CA ILE A 88 5.59 -2.46 -21.51
C ILE A 88 5.27 -3.77 -22.24
N GLU A 89 5.98 -4.83 -21.86
CA GLU A 89 5.64 -6.21 -22.22
C GLU A 89 4.55 -6.72 -21.26
N ILE A 90 3.35 -6.97 -21.75
CA ILE A 90 2.22 -7.39 -20.91
C ILE A 90 2.35 -8.88 -20.60
N PHE A 91 2.36 -9.24 -19.32
CA PHE A 91 2.37 -10.61 -18.82
C PHE A 91 0.97 -11.14 -18.53
N SER A 92 0.11 -10.29 -18.00
CA SER A 92 -1.24 -10.66 -17.60
C SER A 92 -2.20 -9.49 -17.75
N VAL A 93 -3.35 -9.76 -18.32
CA VAL A 93 -4.52 -8.88 -18.31
C VAL A 93 -5.45 -9.41 -17.24
N THR A 94 -5.72 -8.63 -16.22
CA THR A 94 -6.53 -9.07 -15.08
C THR A 94 -8.02 -8.88 -15.35
N ASP A 95 -8.87 -9.57 -14.59
CA ASP A 95 -10.33 -9.36 -14.63
C ASP A 95 -10.79 -8.09 -13.89
N TYR A 96 -9.83 -7.33 -13.33
CA TYR A 96 -10.14 -6.12 -12.58
C TYR A 96 -10.29 -4.92 -13.53
N ASN A 97 -11.54 -4.41 -13.60
CA ASN A 97 -11.88 -3.26 -14.43
C ASN A 97 -11.90 -1.98 -13.60
N THR A 98 -11.35 -0.92 -14.17
CA THR A 98 -11.44 0.45 -13.66
C THR A 98 -12.13 1.34 -14.72
N PRO A 99 -12.59 2.55 -14.36
CA PRO A 99 -13.07 3.51 -15.36
C PRO A 99 -12.05 3.87 -16.44
N MET A 100 -10.75 3.61 -16.18
CA MET A 100 -9.64 3.87 -17.10
C MET A 100 -9.21 2.61 -17.89
N GLY A 101 -9.98 1.53 -17.86
CA GLY A 101 -9.67 0.28 -18.51
C GLY A 101 -9.27 -0.83 -17.53
N ARG A 102 -8.93 -1.98 -18.07
CA ARG A 102 -8.51 -3.14 -17.25
C ARG A 102 -7.12 -2.93 -16.69
N VAL A 103 -6.91 -3.43 -15.48
CA VAL A 103 -5.56 -3.47 -14.89
C VAL A 103 -4.75 -4.59 -15.54
N VAL A 104 -3.53 -4.25 -15.94
CA VAL A 104 -2.57 -5.17 -16.54
C VAL A 104 -1.32 -5.26 -15.67
N ILE A 105 -0.66 -6.42 -15.71
CA ILE A 105 0.67 -6.63 -15.13
C ILE A 105 1.64 -6.80 -16.28
N GLY A 106 2.71 -6.00 -16.29
CA GLY A 106 3.71 -6.05 -17.34
C GLY A 106 5.10 -5.72 -16.87
N ARG A 107 6.08 -5.96 -17.73
CA ARG A 107 7.50 -5.65 -17.53
C ARG A 107 7.90 -4.48 -18.40
N VAL A 108 8.60 -3.53 -17.83
CA VAL A 108 9.19 -2.41 -18.54
C VAL A 108 10.37 -2.88 -19.40
N VAL A 109 10.34 -2.58 -20.71
CA VAL A 109 11.34 -3.07 -21.67
C VAL A 109 12.52 -2.11 -21.91
N GLU A 110 12.37 -0.84 -21.49
CA GLU A 110 13.42 0.18 -21.54
C GLU A 110 13.28 1.15 -20.36
N ASP A 111 14.36 1.84 -20.00
CA ASP A 111 14.33 2.84 -18.93
C ASP A 111 13.39 4.00 -19.33
N GLY A 112 12.52 4.42 -18.42
CA GLY A 112 11.61 5.51 -18.72
C GLY A 112 10.52 5.74 -17.67
N TYR A 113 9.60 6.62 -18.01
CA TYR A 113 8.47 6.94 -17.15
C TYR A 113 7.31 5.97 -17.38
N VAL A 114 6.62 5.65 -16.29
CA VAL A 114 5.40 4.81 -16.32
C VAL A 114 4.34 5.38 -15.39
N GLU A 115 3.11 5.09 -15.69
CA GLU A 115 1.98 5.36 -14.83
C GLU A 115 1.58 4.09 -14.09
N ILE A 116 1.57 4.14 -12.75
CA ILE A 116 1.28 2.98 -11.90
C ILE A 116 -0.17 3.09 -11.43
N SER A 117 -0.93 2.05 -11.64
CA SER A 117 -2.32 1.89 -11.20
C SER A 117 -2.54 0.54 -10.55
N GLY A 118 -3.64 0.36 -9.85
CA GLY A 118 -3.95 -0.93 -9.23
C GLY A 118 -5.37 -0.96 -8.64
N PRO A 119 -5.75 -2.07 -8.02
CA PRO A 119 -7.08 -2.26 -7.44
C PRO A 119 -7.20 -1.60 -6.06
N TYR A 120 -8.45 -1.54 -5.55
CA TYR A 120 -8.74 -1.07 -4.19
C TYR A 120 -8.79 -2.18 -3.15
N SER A 121 -9.28 -3.33 -3.55
CA SER A 121 -9.47 -4.45 -2.64
C SER A 121 -8.13 -5.00 -2.16
N SER A 122 -7.94 -5.06 -0.85
CA SER A 122 -6.75 -5.64 -0.23
C SER A 122 -6.47 -7.07 -0.71
N ARG A 123 -7.52 -7.88 -0.90
CA ARG A 123 -7.40 -9.25 -1.42
C ARG A 123 -6.87 -9.25 -2.86
N THR A 124 -7.37 -8.36 -3.70
CA THR A 124 -6.93 -8.24 -5.09
C THR A 124 -5.50 -7.72 -5.18
N ILE A 125 -5.15 -6.70 -4.35
CA ILE A 125 -3.78 -6.17 -4.26
C ILE A 125 -2.82 -7.31 -3.89
N LYS A 126 -3.14 -8.09 -2.85
CA LYS A 126 -2.30 -9.22 -2.41
C LYS A 126 -2.11 -10.24 -3.53
N GLY A 127 -3.19 -10.66 -4.18
CA GLY A 127 -3.11 -11.61 -5.30
C GLY A 127 -2.26 -11.10 -6.46
N MET A 128 -2.35 -9.80 -6.81
CA MET A 128 -1.48 -9.19 -7.82
C MET A 128 -0.01 -9.14 -7.36
N CYS A 129 0.26 -8.81 -6.10
CA CYS A 129 1.63 -8.83 -5.56
C CYS A 129 2.23 -10.25 -5.66
N GLU A 130 1.47 -11.28 -5.34
CA GLU A 130 1.91 -12.68 -5.45
C GLU A 130 2.19 -13.08 -6.90
N GLN A 131 1.36 -12.64 -7.86
CA GLN A 131 1.63 -12.84 -9.29
C GLN A 131 2.91 -12.11 -9.74
N MET A 132 3.14 -10.87 -9.30
CA MET A 132 4.34 -10.10 -9.63
C MET A 132 5.61 -10.77 -9.08
N LEU A 133 5.54 -11.37 -7.88
CA LEU A 133 6.63 -12.19 -7.34
C LEU A 133 6.86 -13.45 -8.19
N ALA A 134 5.79 -14.10 -8.64
CA ALA A 134 5.89 -15.26 -9.53
C ALA A 134 6.48 -14.91 -10.91
N PHE A 135 6.26 -13.69 -11.41
CA PHE A 135 6.89 -13.16 -12.63
C PHE A 135 8.36 -12.75 -12.44
N GLY A 136 8.92 -12.91 -11.24
CA GLY A 136 10.35 -12.76 -10.98
C GLY A 136 10.75 -11.55 -10.16
N ALA A 137 9.82 -10.72 -9.70
CA ALA A 137 10.13 -9.69 -8.71
C ALA A 137 10.65 -10.32 -7.41
N LYS A 138 11.58 -9.66 -6.76
CA LYS A 138 12.09 -10.04 -5.43
C LYS A 138 11.56 -9.15 -4.32
N LEU A 139 11.11 -7.97 -4.69
CA LEU A 139 10.48 -7.01 -3.80
C LEU A 139 9.34 -6.30 -4.54
N VAL A 140 8.16 -6.32 -3.96
CA VAL A 140 6.99 -5.56 -4.44
C VAL A 140 6.80 -4.34 -3.56
N LEU A 141 6.73 -3.16 -4.16
CA LEU A 141 6.45 -1.89 -3.50
C LEU A 141 5.03 -1.46 -3.81
N ILE A 142 4.23 -1.26 -2.77
CA ILE A 142 2.86 -0.78 -2.89
C ILE A 142 2.83 0.72 -2.61
N ASP A 143 2.51 1.52 -3.64
CA ASP A 143 2.27 2.96 -3.49
C ASP A 143 0.88 3.17 -2.90
N GLY A 144 0.81 3.26 -1.57
CA GLY A 144 -0.42 3.38 -0.79
C GLY A 144 -0.76 4.81 -0.38
N SER A 145 -1.99 5.03 0.08
CA SER A 145 -2.42 6.26 0.75
C SER A 145 -2.84 5.95 2.17
N LEU A 146 -2.60 6.87 3.13
CA LEU A 146 -3.01 6.66 4.52
C LEU A 146 -4.53 6.52 4.66
N ASP A 147 -5.30 7.21 3.83
CA ASP A 147 -6.77 7.10 3.79
C ASP A 147 -7.22 5.70 3.37
N ARG A 148 -6.31 4.91 2.77
CA ARG A 148 -6.51 3.54 2.30
C ARG A 148 -5.60 2.57 3.06
N ARG A 149 -5.73 2.56 4.39
CA ARG A 149 -4.95 1.73 5.33
C ARG A 149 -4.92 0.23 4.97
N ALA A 150 -5.85 -0.21 4.14
CA ALA A 150 -5.98 -1.59 3.71
C ALA A 150 -4.72 -2.16 3.03
N SER A 151 -3.91 -1.34 2.33
CA SER A 151 -2.67 -1.81 1.69
C SER A 151 -1.51 -2.01 2.67
N ALA A 152 -1.54 -1.28 3.78
CA ALA A 152 -0.56 -1.40 4.86
C ALA A 152 -0.95 -2.45 5.90
N ALA A 153 -2.09 -3.12 5.72
CA ALA A 153 -2.51 -4.18 6.63
C ALA A 153 -1.54 -5.36 6.56
N PRO A 154 -1.22 -6.02 7.71
CA PRO A 154 -0.35 -7.19 7.77
C PRO A 154 -0.81 -8.37 6.90
N PHE A 155 -2.07 -8.36 6.48
CA PHE A 155 -2.61 -9.32 5.52
C PHE A 155 -2.05 -9.12 4.10
N VAL A 156 -1.72 -7.86 3.72
CA VAL A 156 -1.27 -7.50 2.37
C VAL A 156 0.25 -7.39 2.29
N SER A 157 0.87 -6.69 3.23
CA SER A 157 2.30 -6.39 3.22
C SER A 157 3.05 -6.96 4.41
N ASP A 158 4.30 -7.36 4.20
CA ASP A 158 5.21 -7.87 5.24
C ASP A 158 5.76 -6.72 6.09
N GLY A 159 5.83 -5.52 5.52
CA GLY A 159 6.31 -4.32 6.18
C GLY A 159 5.71 -3.04 5.61
N THR A 160 5.75 -1.98 6.41
CA THR A 160 5.22 -0.67 6.02
C THR A 160 6.25 0.42 6.28
N ILE A 161 6.47 1.29 5.30
CA ILE A 161 7.21 2.53 5.44
C ILE A 161 6.22 3.68 5.59
N LEU A 162 6.32 4.39 6.70
CA LEU A 162 5.49 5.56 6.99
C LEU A 162 6.27 6.84 6.69
N ALA A 163 5.90 7.55 5.64
CA ALA A 163 6.43 8.87 5.34
C ALA A 163 5.65 9.94 6.12
N THR A 164 6.33 10.75 6.91
CA THR A 164 5.76 11.83 7.69
C THR A 164 6.54 13.13 7.52
N GLY A 165 5.92 14.26 7.81
CA GLY A 165 6.57 15.56 7.67
C GLY A 165 5.70 16.71 8.14
N ALA A 166 6.22 17.93 8.01
CA ALA A 166 5.58 19.18 8.49
C ALA A 166 4.18 19.45 7.89
N SER A 167 3.83 18.78 6.81
CA SER A 167 2.49 18.88 6.21
C SER A 167 1.37 18.28 7.07
N LEU A 168 1.72 17.42 8.06
CA LEU A 168 0.75 16.72 8.92
C LEU A 168 0.11 17.64 9.97
N ALA A 169 0.86 18.59 10.53
CA ALA A 169 0.36 19.50 11.57
C ALA A 169 1.18 20.79 11.63
N ARG A 170 0.64 21.80 12.34
CA ARG A 170 1.24 23.14 12.43
C ARG A 170 2.44 23.23 13.39
N SER A 171 2.59 22.30 14.32
CA SER A 171 3.73 22.25 15.25
C SER A 171 4.45 20.91 15.17
N GLN A 172 5.73 20.91 15.52
CA GLN A 172 6.56 19.72 15.55
C GLN A 172 6.01 18.68 16.53
N ASP A 173 5.59 19.11 17.72
CA ASP A 173 5.05 18.22 18.75
C ASP A 173 3.81 17.46 18.25
N LEU A 174 2.88 18.19 17.59
CA LEU A 174 1.70 17.58 16.99
C LEU A 174 2.04 16.61 15.83
N VAL A 175 3.10 16.90 15.07
CA VAL A 175 3.57 15.96 14.04
C VAL A 175 4.08 14.68 14.70
N ILE A 176 4.86 14.81 15.77
CA ILE A 176 5.39 13.67 16.53
C ILE A 176 4.25 12.87 17.13
N ASP A 177 3.34 13.49 17.86
CA ASP A 177 2.22 12.83 18.54
C ASP A 177 1.36 12.04 17.55
N LYS A 178 0.96 12.67 16.45
CA LYS A 178 0.16 12.01 15.40
C LYS A 178 0.91 10.86 14.73
N THR A 179 2.20 11.04 14.48
CA THR A 179 3.03 9.99 13.89
C THR A 179 3.18 8.81 14.84
N MET A 180 3.45 9.08 16.13
CA MET A 180 3.56 8.04 17.16
C MET A 180 2.25 7.29 17.36
N HIS A 181 1.11 7.99 17.31
CA HIS A 181 -0.19 7.33 17.37
C HIS A 181 -0.37 6.32 16.22
N ILE A 182 0.03 6.68 14.99
CA ILE A 182 -0.02 5.77 13.84
C ILE A 182 0.93 4.58 14.05
N ILE A 183 2.18 4.85 14.46
CA ILE A 183 3.17 3.79 14.72
C ILE A 183 2.66 2.81 15.78
N ASN A 184 2.14 3.32 16.89
CA ASN A 184 1.59 2.51 17.97
C ASN A 184 0.43 1.63 17.47
N THR A 185 -0.45 2.19 16.62
CA THR A 185 -1.57 1.43 16.02
C THR A 185 -1.07 0.29 15.13
N TYR A 186 -0.03 0.52 14.32
CA TYR A 186 0.57 -0.53 13.48
C TYR A 186 1.45 -1.52 14.26
N SER A 187 1.87 -1.16 15.47
CA SER A 187 2.70 -1.99 16.34
C SER A 187 1.89 -2.85 17.31
N ILE A 188 0.56 -2.81 17.23
CA ILE A 188 -0.31 -3.68 18.04
C ILE A 188 0.06 -5.14 17.75
N PRO A 189 0.38 -5.93 18.78
CA PRO A 189 0.74 -7.33 18.61
C PRO A 189 -0.38 -8.12 17.93
N ARG A 190 0.03 -9.04 17.06
CA ARG A 190 -0.93 -9.96 16.44
C ARG A 190 -1.41 -10.95 17.51
N VAL A 191 -2.71 -11.16 17.59
CA VAL A 191 -3.27 -12.22 18.40
C VAL A 191 -2.80 -13.57 17.84
N GLU A 192 -2.10 -14.36 18.65
CA GLU A 192 -1.65 -15.69 18.28
C GLU A 192 -2.85 -16.65 18.10
N ARG A 193 -2.58 -17.79 17.43
CA ARG A 193 -3.62 -18.83 17.30
C ARG A 193 -4.02 -19.33 18.69
N GLY A 194 -5.32 -19.50 18.91
CA GLY A 194 -5.87 -19.95 20.16
C GLY A 194 -7.29 -19.45 20.35
N GLU A 195 -7.88 -19.76 21.48
CA GLU A 195 -9.28 -19.50 21.81
C GLU A 195 -9.68 -18.02 21.64
N ILE A 196 -8.81 -17.08 22.05
CA ILE A 196 -9.07 -15.62 21.87
C ILE A 196 -9.21 -15.27 20.39
N ARG A 197 -8.39 -15.86 19.53
CA ARG A 197 -8.46 -15.60 18.10
C ARG A 197 -9.72 -16.19 17.49
N ASP A 198 -10.11 -17.39 17.88
CA ASP A 198 -11.30 -18.05 17.39
C ASP A 198 -12.55 -17.25 17.77
N LEU A 199 -12.61 -16.73 19.00
CA LEU A 199 -13.67 -15.82 19.46
C LEU A 199 -13.67 -14.51 18.66
N ALA A 200 -12.51 -13.92 18.41
CA ALA A 200 -12.41 -12.69 17.64
C ALA A 200 -12.84 -12.88 16.17
N GLU A 201 -12.46 -13.98 15.54
CA GLU A 201 -12.89 -14.35 14.19
C GLU A 201 -14.42 -14.53 14.14
N GLY A 202 -15.03 -15.19 15.14
CA GLY A 202 -16.49 -15.33 15.25
C GLY A 202 -17.22 -13.99 15.37
N ILE A 203 -16.71 -13.05 16.19
CA ILE A 203 -17.28 -11.70 16.31
C ILE A 203 -17.25 -10.96 14.96
N ILE A 204 -16.13 -11.10 14.22
CA ILE A 204 -15.94 -10.45 12.92
C ILE A 204 -16.88 -11.08 11.86
N GLU A 205 -17.02 -12.40 11.85
CA GLU A 205 -17.93 -13.12 10.94
C GLU A 205 -19.39 -12.72 11.15
N GLU A 206 -19.78 -12.44 12.39
CA GLU A 206 -21.10 -11.90 12.72
C GLU A 206 -21.28 -10.42 12.32
N GLY A 207 -20.22 -9.77 11.82
CA GLY A 207 -20.24 -8.34 11.47
C GLY A 207 -20.37 -7.42 12.68
N LYS A 208 -20.02 -7.91 13.87
CA LYS A 208 -20.11 -7.18 15.14
C LYS A 208 -18.78 -6.62 15.58
N THR A 209 -18.80 -5.72 16.55
CA THR A 209 -17.65 -5.25 17.31
C THR A 209 -17.79 -5.71 18.75
N GLY A 210 -16.73 -6.26 19.33
CA GLY A 210 -16.75 -6.75 20.71
C GLY A 210 -15.42 -6.58 21.41
N LEU A 211 -15.47 -6.62 22.75
CA LEU A 211 -14.33 -6.72 23.63
C LEU A 211 -14.32 -8.12 24.21
N ILE A 212 -13.16 -8.79 24.15
CA ILE A 212 -12.94 -10.09 24.79
C ILE A 212 -12.21 -9.83 26.11
N ASN A 213 -12.82 -10.21 27.21
CA ASN A 213 -12.24 -10.08 28.54
C ASN A 213 -11.23 -11.21 28.83
N GLU A 214 -10.47 -11.08 29.92
CA GLU A 214 -9.51 -12.12 30.37
C GLU A 214 -10.20 -13.46 30.70
N ASP A 215 -11.47 -13.42 31.12
CA ASP A 215 -12.29 -14.62 31.41
C ASP A 215 -12.98 -15.20 30.16
N MET A 216 -12.58 -14.74 28.96
CA MET A 216 -13.16 -15.12 27.67
C MET A 216 -14.60 -14.68 27.42
N SER A 217 -15.21 -13.89 28.32
CA SER A 217 -16.51 -13.30 28.08
C SER A 217 -16.44 -12.20 27.02
N ILE A 218 -17.51 -12.06 26.22
CA ILE A 218 -17.59 -11.09 25.14
C ILE A 218 -18.57 -9.99 25.53
N ILE A 219 -18.11 -8.74 25.42
CA ILE A 219 -18.96 -7.54 25.52
C ILE A 219 -19.13 -6.98 24.11
N TYR A 220 -20.32 -7.05 23.56
CA TYR A 220 -20.61 -6.46 22.26
C TYR A 220 -20.77 -4.95 22.38
N VAL A 221 -20.23 -4.24 21.37
CA VAL A 221 -20.27 -2.78 21.27
C VAL A 221 -21.19 -2.39 20.10
N ASP A 222 -22.28 -1.70 20.38
CA ASP A 222 -23.35 -1.43 19.42
C ASP A 222 -22.96 -0.51 18.25
N THR A 223 -21.88 0.28 18.36
CA THR A 223 -21.43 1.13 17.26
C THR A 223 -19.92 1.46 17.33
N LEU A 224 -19.27 1.52 16.18
CA LEU A 224 -17.90 2.04 16.03
C LEU A 224 -17.72 3.51 16.51
N THR A 225 -18.83 4.24 16.73
CA THR A 225 -18.82 5.60 17.27
C THR A 225 -18.41 5.65 18.73
N SER A 226 -18.62 4.59 19.51
CA SER A 226 -18.21 4.51 20.91
C SER A 226 -16.69 4.47 21.11
N LEU A 227 -15.93 4.03 20.10
CA LEU A 227 -14.47 4.07 20.11
C LEU A 227 -13.88 5.48 19.84
N ARG A 228 -14.71 6.43 19.38
CA ARG A 228 -14.31 7.83 19.15
C ARG A 228 -14.57 8.75 20.34
N SER A 229 -15.33 8.33 21.33
CA SER A 229 -15.72 9.13 22.49
C SER A 229 -14.81 9.00 23.70
N GLY A 230 -13.73 8.23 23.61
CA GLY A 230 -12.72 8.08 24.63
C GLY A 230 -11.51 9.00 24.39
N SER A 231 -11.74 10.31 24.42
CA SER A 231 -10.69 11.34 24.50
C SER A 231 -10.90 12.16 25.74
#